data_3c5c826cafcee4896a578b38b330749c
#
_entry.id   3c5c826cafcee4896a578b38b330749c
#
_cell.length_a   1.000
_cell.length_b   1.000
_cell.length_c   1.000
_cell.angle_alpha   90.00
_cell.angle_beta   90.00
_cell.angle_gamma   90.00
#
_symmetry.space_group_name_H-M   'P 1'
#
loop_
_entity.id
_entity.type
_entity.pdbx_description
1 polymer ?
#
loop_
_entity_poly.entity_id
_entity_poly.type
_entity_poly.pdbx_seq_one_letter_code
_entity_poly.pdbx_strand_id
1 'polypeptide(L)'
;MFFAALLAFLAIGAALPVLPSYVRGPLHSGDLAVGIVVGAFAITSVVCRPLAGRQADTRGRRLVLVLGALAMAVGGALYLLAGSVPSLIAARLAVGAGEGAVYTAGATWAVDLAPEDRRGLALGLFGLAVWGGLSLGPVAGELLRANVGYDAVWALTAVLPLAGAAIAMRLPEPTPEGAQPGPLALLPRAAHRPGIALALANIGYAALAGFVVLHLNARGIGGGASVFTAFALAVFASRLVLSRVPDRAGARRTATVAGLLEGLGLALIAIAHSLPAALIGAVVVGVGFSMLFPSLALMVVGEVGDDRRGSAMGAFSAFFDIGVGLGGPLAGATASLAGYPAVFVLASVAAFGAAALAALPGRGPALRIAAGAERG
;
A
#
# COMPACT_ATOMS: atom_id res chain seq x y z
N MET A 1 6.08 12.40 14.20
CA MET A 1 6.01 11.41 13.10
C MET A 1 4.67 11.39 12.37
N PHE A 2 3.52 11.48 13.08
CA PHE A 2 2.18 11.43 12.45
C PHE A 2 2.03 12.39 11.26
N PHE A 3 2.24 13.69 11.47
CA PHE A 3 2.08 14.68 10.39
C PHE A 3 3.13 14.55 9.28
N ALA A 4 4.35 14.13 9.59
CA ALA A 4 5.38 13.90 8.58
C ALA A 4 4.95 12.76 7.62
N ALA A 5 4.46 11.64 8.16
CA ALA A 5 3.93 10.54 7.37
C ALA A 5 2.65 10.95 6.61
N LEU A 6 1.72 11.64 7.27
CA LEU A 6 0.47 12.11 6.66
C LEU A 6 0.75 12.93 5.39
N LEU A 7 1.65 13.90 5.45
CA LEU A 7 1.98 14.76 4.31
C LEU A 7 2.65 13.98 3.18
N ALA A 8 3.59 13.10 3.48
CA ALA A 8 4.26 12.27 2.48
C ALA A 8 3.26 11.37 1.73
N PHE A 9 2.35 10.71 2.47
CA PHE A 9 1.36 9.82 1.87
C PHE A 9 0.17 10.57 1.25
N LEU A 10 -0.12 11.80 1.68
CA LEU A 10 -1.07 12.68 0.99
C LEU A 10 -0.55 13.05 -0.41
N ALA A 11 0.75 13.29 -0.56
CA ALA A 11 1.37 13.51 -1.86
C ALA A 11 1.16 12.33 -2.81
N ILE A 12 1.38 11.10 -2.34
CA ILE A 12 1.13 9.88 -3.12
C ILE A 12 -0.36 9.77 -3.48
N GLY A 13 -1.22 9.92 -2.48
CA GLY A 13 -2.67 9.85 -2.66
C GLY A 13 -3.20 10.85 -3.69
N ALA A 14 -2.66 12.07 -3.70
CA ALA A 14 -3.07 13.11 -4.65
C ALA A 14 -2.74 12.74 -6.11
N ALA A 15 -1.62 12.08 -6.36
CA ALA A 15 -1.23 11.66 -7.69
C ALA A 15 -2.04 10.47 -8.22
N LEU A 16 -2.46 9.53 -7.36
CA LEU A 16 -3.02 8.24 -7.78
C LEU A 16 -4.22 8.34 -8.74
N PRO A 17 -5.31 9.10 -8.45
CA PRO A 17 -6.45 9.19 -9.38
C PRO A 17 -6.16 10.03 -10.62
N VAL A 18 -5.10 10.86 -10.58
CA VAL A 18 -4.75 11.81 -11.64
C VAL A 18 -3.85 11.17 -12.69
N LEU A 19 -2.95 10.27 -12.29
CA LEU A 19 -2.01 9.58 -13.19
C LEU A 19 -2.69 8.86 -14.37
N PRO A 20 -3.77 8.07 -14.20
CA PRO A 20 -4.45 7.42 -15.31
C PRO A 20 -4.99 8.42 -16.35
N SER A 21 -5.60 9.50 -15.87
CA SER A 21 -6.13 10.56 -16.71
C SER A 21 -5.03 11.32 -17.46
N TYR A 22 -3.86 11.50 -16.84
CA TYR A 22 -2.70 12.13 -17.46
C TYR A 22 -2.10 11.25 -18.58
N VAL A 23 -1.97 9.94 -18.34
CA VAL A 23 -1.46 8.97 -19.31
C VAL A 23 -2.40 8.88 -20.53
N ARG A 24 -3.72 8.82 -20.31
CA ARG A 24 -4.71 8.69 -21.39
C ARG A 24 -4.96 10.01 -22.13
N GLY A 25 -4.95 11.13 -21.42
CA GLY A 25 -5.18 12.46 -21.98
C GLY A 25 -3.89 13.07 -22.53
N PRO A 26 -3.12 13.87 -21.74
CA PRO A 26 -1.95 14.58 -22.26
C PRO A 26 -0.89 13.72 -22.95
N LEU A 27 -0.65 12.48 -22.50
CA LEU A 27 0.34 11.58 -23.11
C LEU A 27 -0.23 10.70 -24.22
N HIS A 28 -1.53 10.73 -24.50
CA HIS A 28 -2.22 9.94 -25.54
C HIS A 28 -1.81 8.46 -25.57
N SER A 29 -1.57 7.85 -24.41
CA SER A 29 -1.04 6.50 -24.29
C SER A 29 -2.11 5.49 -23.90
N GLY A 30 -1.85 4.19 -24.15
CA GLY A 30 -2.80 3.10 -23.92
C GLY A 30 -2.91 2.65 -22.46
N ASP A 31 -3.84 1.73 -22.22
CA ASP A 31 -4.15 1.22 -20.88
C ASP A 31 -2.99 0.42 -20.27
N LEU A 32 -2.19 -0.27 -21.11
CA LEU A 32 -0.97 -0.93 -20.62
C LEU A 32 0.01 0.07 -20.03
N ALA A 33 0.16 1.26 -20.65
CA ALA A 33 1.01 2.33 -20.11
C ALA A 33 0.47 2.84 -18.77
N VAL A 34 -0.85 2.98 -18.61
CA VAL A 34 -1.47 3.31 -17.32
C VAL A 34 -1.07 2.29 -16.25
N GLY A 35 -1.23 1.01 -16.53
CA GLY A 35 -0.89 -0.05 -15.59
C GLY A 35 0.59 -0.07 -15.22
N ILE A 36 1.50 0.09 -16.19
CA ILE A 36 2.94 0.17 -15.95
C ILE A 36 3.29 1.38 -15.08
N VAL A 37 2.75 2.56 -15.38
CA VAL A 37 2.97 3.78 -14.59
C VAL A 37 2.47 3.61 -13.16
N VAL A 38 1.28 3.03 -12.98
CA VAL A 38 0.72 2.77 -11.63
C VAL A 38 1.60 1.80 -10.84
N GLY A 39 2.07 0.72 -11.46
CA GLY A 39 2.88 -0.31 -10.80
C GLY A 39 4.35 0.05 -10.62
N ALA A 40 4.91 0.96 -11.44
CA ALA A 40 6.36 1.20 -11.52
C ALA A 40 7.00 1.59 -10.18
N PHE A 41 6.32 2.36 -9.33
CA PHE A 41 6.86 2.79 -8.03
C PHE A 41 7.20 1.60 -7.13
N ALA A 42 6.44 0.52 -7.21
CA ALA A 42 6.62 -0.64 -6.37
C ALA A 42 7.96 -1.35 -6.60
N ILE A 43 8.52 -1.27 -7.81
CA ILE A 43 9.82 -1.87 -8.13
C ILE A 43 10.92 -1.31 -7.23
N THR A 44 11.01 0.01 -7.15
CA THR A 44 12.01 0.69 -6.31
C THR A 44 11.63 0.64 -4.83
N SER A 45 10.36 0.67 -4.47
CA SER A 45 9.90 0.51 -3.10
C SER A 45 10.37 -0.82 -2.49
N VAL A 46 10.13 -1.96 -3.19
CA VAL A 46 10.58 -3.30 -2.75
C VAL A 46 12.08 -3.35 -2.50
N VAL A 47 12.88 -2.78 -3.42
CA VAL A 47 14.35 -2.80 -3.32
C VAL A 47 14.84 -1.84 -2.22
N CYS A 48 14.23 -0.67 -2.10
CA CYS A 48 14.68 0.36 -1.18
C CYS A 48 14.31 0.08 0.28
N ARG A 49 13.21 -0.62 0.59
CA ARG A 49 12.79 -0.91 1.97
C ARG A 49 13.87 -1.61 2.81
N PRO A 50 14.47 -2.76 2.38
CA PRO A 50 15.50 -3.41 3.16
C PRO A 50 16.79 -2.57 3.27
N LEU A 51 17.13 -1.81 2.22
CA LEU A 51 18.27 -0.89 2.25
C LEU A 51 18.03 0.27 3.23
N ALA A 52 16.84 0.86 3.19
CA ALA A 52 16.42 1.93 4.09
C ALA A 52 16.43 1.45 5.55
N GLY A 53 15.94 0.24 5.84
CA GLY A 53 15.99 -0.35 7.17
C GLY A 53 17.43 -0.43 7.70
N ARG A 54 18.35 -1.04 6.93
CA ARG A 54 19.77 -1.11 7.31
C ARG A 54 20.42 0.26 7.51
N GLN A 55 20.14 1.21 6.62
CA GLN A 55 20.69 2.56 6.75
C GLN A 55 20.09 3.29 7.97
N ALA A 56 18.79 3.11 8.24
CA ALA A 56 18.15 3.68 9.41
C ALA A 56 18.75 3.15 10.72
N ASP A 57 19.12 1.86 10.76
CA ASP A 57 19.75 1.23 11.94
C ASP A 57 21.19 1.67 12.14
N THR A 58 21.93 1.97 11.06
CA THR A 58 23.36 2.31 11.13
C THR A 58 23.67 3.78 11.09
N ARG A 59 22.90 4.58 10.35
CA ARG A 59 23.13 6.02 10.11
C ARG A 59 22.09 6.94 10.74
N GLY A 60 21.05 6.37 11.35
CA GLY A 60 19.95 7.10 11.97
C GLY A 60 18.68 7.18 11.10
N ARG A 61 17.54 7.25 11.80
CA ARG A 61 16.20 7.27 11.18
C ARG A 61 15.94 8.57 10.43
N ARG A 62 16.42 9.70 10.98
CA ARG A 62 16.23 11.04 10.41
C ARG A 62 16.83 11.15 9.02
N LEU A 63 18.09 10.73 8.87
CA LEU A 63 18.79 10.80 7.58
C LEU A 63 18.03 10.06 6.49
N VAL A 64 17.61 8.81 6.78
CA VAL A 64 16.92 7.96 5.80
C VAL A 64 15.55 8.52 5.44
N LEU A 65 14.79 9.02 6.42
CA LEU A 65 13.50 9.64 6.17
C LEU A 65 13.63 10.92 5.33
N VAL A 66 14.58 11.78 5.64
CA VAL A 66 14.81 13.03 4.89
C VAL A 66 15.26 12.73 3.45
N LEU A 67 16.20 11.80 3.24
CA LEU A 67 16.60 11.38 1.90
C LEU A 67 15.45 10.74 1.13
N GLY A 68 14.61 9.95 1.79
CA GLY A 68 13.39 9.39 1.19
C GLY A 68 12.40 10.48 0.78
N ALA A 69 12.16 11.47 1.64
CA ALA A 69 11.28 12.59 1.32
C ALA A 69 11.83 13.46 0.19
N LEU A 70 13.16 13.67 0.12
CA LEU A 70 13.82 14.33 -1.01
C LEU A 70 13.63 13.55 -2.31
N ALA A 71 13.78 12.22 -2.29
CA ALA A 71 13.54 11.37 -3.46
C ALA A 71 12.08 11.46 -3.94
N MET A 72 11.10 11.47 -3.00
CA MET A 72 9.69 11.71 -3.33
C MET A 72 9.48 13.09 -3.94
N ALA A 73 10.09 14.14 -3.38
CA ALA A 73 9.99 15.50 -3.89
C ALA A 73 10.59 15.63 -5.30
N VAL A 74 11.75 15.01 -5.54
CA VAL A 74 12.35 14.92 -6.88
C VAL A 74 11.39 14.20 -7.84
N GLY A 75 10.79 13.08 -7.44
CA GLY A 75 9.78 12.38 -8.25
C GLY A 75 8.57 13.26 -8.55
N GLY A 76 8.07 14.02 -7.57
CA GLY A 76 7.01 15.01 -7.75
C GLY A 76 7.39 16.13 -8.73
N ALA A 77 8.61 16.63 -8.64
CA ALA A 77 9.14 17.63 -9.57
C ALA A 77 9.32 17.06 -11.00
N LEU A 78 9.75 15.79 -11.11
CA LEU A 78 9.85 15.10 -12.39
C LEU A 78 8.49 14.91 -13.08
N TYR A 79 7.38 14.83 -12.33
CA TYR A 79 6.04 14.83 -12.94
C TYR A 79 5.76 16.10 -13.74
N LEU A 80 6.22 17.28 -13.27
CA LEU A 80 6.09 18.55 -14.00
C LEU A 80 6.80 18.53 -15.35
N LEU A 81 7.85 17.73 -15.50
CA LEU A 81 8.65 17.58 -16.70
C LEU A 81 8.27 16.35 -17.54
N ALA A 82 7.28 15.58 -17.11
CA ALA A 82 6.95 14.28 -17.70
C ALA A 82 6.10 14.42 -18.97
N GLY A 83 6.73 14.75 -20.08
CA GLY A 83 6.10 14.81 -21.42
C GLY A 83 5.98 13.45 -22.13
N SER A 84 6.34 12.33 -21.51
CA SER A 84 6.29 10.98 -22.09
C SER A 84 6.09 9.90 -21.02
N VAL A 85 5.63 8.71 -21.44
CA VAL A 85 5.47 7.56 -20.53
C VAL A 85 6.80 7.15 -19.89
N PRO A 86 7.95 7.06 -20.58
CA PRO A 86 9.22 6.76 -19.93
C PRO A 86 9.64 7.77 -18.87
N SER A 87 9.46 9.09 -19.11
CA SER A 87 9.78 10.12 -18.11
C SER A 87 8.85 10.04 -16.90
N LEU A 88 7.57 9.70 -17.12
CA LEU A 88 6.61 9.48 -16.03
C LEU A 88 6.96 8.23 -15.20
N ILE A 89 7.43 7.15 -15.84
CA ILE A 89 7.94 5.95 -15.15
C ILE A 89 9.18 6.32 -14.30
N ALA A 90 10.11 7.10 -14.83
CA ALA A 90 11.29 7.54 -14.06
C ALA A 90 10.89 8.33 -12.81
N ALA A 91 9.90 9.23 -12.93
CA ALA A 91 9.33 9.94 -11.79
C ALA A 91 8.70 8.98 -10.76
N ARG A 92 7.94 7.98 -11.22
CA ARG A 92 7.34 6.95 -10.37
C ARG A 92 8.38 6.11 -9.63
N LEU A 93 9.49 5.75 -10.28
CA LEU A 93 10.60 5.04 -9.66
C LEU A 93 11.24 5.89 -8.54
N ALA A 94 11.43 7.20 -8.76
CA ALA A 94 11.93 8.10 -7.72
C ALA A 94 10.98 8.20 -6.52
N VAL A 95 9.67 8.35 -6.78
CA VAL A 95 8.64 8.35 -5.71
C VAL A 95 8.66 7.03 -4.93
N GLY A 96 8.76 5.89 -5.61
CA GLY A 96 8.77 4.58 -4.97
C GLY A 96 9.99 4.36 -4.07
N ALA A 97 11.18 4.76 -4.52
CA ALA A 97 12.38 4.71 -3.70
C ALA A 97 12.23 5.54 -2.43
N GLY A 98 11.68 6.75 -2.57
CA GLY A 98 11.43 7.66 -1.46
C GLY A 98 10.34 7.14 -0.51
N GLU A 99 9.24 6.60 -1.04
CA GLU A 99 8.15 6.01 -0.26
C GLU A 99 8.66 4.85 0.60
N GLY A 100 9.40 3.92 0.02
CA GLY A 100 9.97 2.79 0.74
C GLY A 100 10.87 3.23 1.90
N ALA A 101 11.67 4.28 1.70
CA ALA A 101 12.54 4.85 2.73
C ALA A 101 11.73 5.57 3.82
N VAL A 102 10.79 6.45 3.45
CA VAL A 102 9.94 7.21 4.38
C VAL A 102 9.08 6.27 5.23
N TYR A 103 8.45 5.26 4.61
CA TYR A 103 7.65 4.29 5.33
C TYR A 103 8.49 3.52 6.35
N THR A 104 9.62 2.94 5.89
CA THR A 104 10.45 2.06 6.72
C THR A 104 11.09 2.82 7.88
N ALA A 105 11.76 3.95 7.60
CA ALA A 105 12.38 4.76 8.63
C ALA A 105 11.33 5.43 9.54
N GLY A 106 10.21 5.88 8.99
CA GLY A 106 9.15 6.52 9.73
C GLY A 106 8.43 5.59 10.71
N ALA A 107 8.15 4.35 10.29
CA ALA A 107 7.52 3.35 11.15
C ALA A 107 8.41 2.96 12.34
N THR A 108 9.69 2.67 12.08
CA THR A 108 10.66 2.35 13.15
C THR A 108 10.88 3.55 14.08
N TRP A 109 11.05 4.75 13.53
CA TRP A 109 11.22 5.97 14.33
C TRP A 109 10.01 6.29 15.21
N ALA A 110 8.78 6.07 14.70
CA ALA A 110 7.56 6.23 15.49
C ALA A 110 7.52 5.29 16.71
N VAL A 111 8.00 4.05 16.54
CA VAL A 111 8.13 3.06 17.63
C VAL A 111 9.21 3.47 18.62
N ASP A 112 10.37 3.93 18.14
CA ASP A 112 11.50 4.34 18.98
C ASP A 112 11.19 5.58 19.85
N LEU A 113 10.34 6.48 19.36
CA LEU A 113 9.88 7.66 20.10
C LEU A 113 8.83 7.33 21.19
N ALA A 114 8.27 6.13 21.18
CA ALA A 114 7.21 5.74 22.10
C ALA A 114 7.74 4.96 23.29
N PRO A 115 7.17 5.16 24.51
CA PRO A 115 7.40 4.28 25.64
C PRO A 115 7.06 2.82 25.27
N GLU A 116 7.70 1.85 25.93
CA GLU A 116 7.56 0.43 25.60
C GLU A 116 6.10 -0.07 25.64
N ASP A 117 5.34 0.38 26.60
CA ASP A 117 3.91 0.06 26.78
C ASP A 117 3.01 0.66 25.69
N ARG A 118 3.51 1.63 24.89
CA ARG A 118 2.76 2.36 23.86
C ARG A 118 3.30 2.17 22.43
N ARG A 119 4.30 1.32 22.22
CA ARG A 119 4.89 1.06 20.89
C ARG A 119 3.84 0.62 19.85
N GLY A 120 2.90 -0.25 20.27
CA GLY A 120 1.79 -0.66 19.40
C GLY A 120 0.87 0.48 19.01
N LEU A 121 0.56 1.39 19.95
CA LEU A 121 -0.24 2.59 19.67
C LEU A 121 0.49 3.52 18.68
N ALA A 122 1.80 3.73 18.87
CA ALA A 122 2.60 4.57 17.98
C ALA A 122 2.62 4.05 16.54
N LEU A 123 2.80 2.73 16.35
CA LEU A 123 2.72 2.09 15.05
C LEU A 123 1.31 2.19 14.45
N GLY A 124 0.27 2.03 15.27
CA GLY A 124 -1.12 2.23 14.86
C GLY A 124 -1.39 3.66 14.37
N LEU A 125 -0.93 4.67 15.10
CA LEU A 125 -1.04 6.08 14.71
C LEU A 125 -0.24 6.39 13.43
N PHE A 126 0.95 5.80 13.29
CA PHE A 126 1.70 5.92 12.03
C PHE A 126 0.93 5.33 10.85
N GLY A 127 0.34 4.14 11.00
CA GLY A 127 -0.52 3.53 10.00
C GLY A 127 -1.75 4.38 9.67
N LEU A 128 -2.37 5.03 10.67
CA LEU A 128 -3.47 5.98 10.47
C LEU A 128 -3.02 7.22 9.67
N ALA A 129 -1.81 7.73 9.93
CA ALA A 129 -1.26 8.85 9.16
C ALA A 129 -1.06 8.47 7.69
N VAL A 130 -0.49 7.29 7.42
CA VAL A 130 -0.31 6.73 6.07
C VAL A 130 -1.64 6.66 5.33
N TRP A 131 -2.62 5.97 5.90
CA TRP A 131 -3.92 5.78 5.27
C TRP A 131 -4.78 7.05 5.27
N GLY A 132 -4.61 7.93 6.26
CA GLY A 132 -5.20 9.27 6.26
C GLY A 132 -4.70 10.10 5.07
N GLY A 133 -3.39 10.09 4.82
CA GLY A 133 -2.80 10.75 3.65
C GLY A 133 -3.32 10.16 2.33
N LEU A 134 -3.31 8.84 2.19
CA LEU A 134 -3.85 8.13 1.01
C LEU A 134 -5.36 8.37 0.83
N SER A 135 -6.13 8.65 1.89
CA SER A 135 -7.56 8.93 1.83
C SER A 135 -7.87 10.37 1.44
N LEU A 136 -7.14 11.33 2.02
CA LEU A 136 -7.34 12.76 1.76
C LEU A 136 -6.68 13.21 0.46
N GLY A 137 -5.59 12.54 0.07
CA GLY A 137 -4.84 12.86 -1.14
C GLY A 137 -5.69 12.88 -2.41
N PRO A 138 -6.47 11.84 -2.72
CA PRO A 138 -7.31 11.81 -3.92
C PRO A 138 -8.28 12.99 -4.02
N VAL A 139 -8.85 13.41 -2.90
CA VAL A 139 -9.72 14.60 -2.86
C VAL A 139 -8.93 15.85 -3.21
N ALA A 140 -7.78 16.05 -2.57
CA ALA A 140 -6.92 17.20 -2.83
C ALA A 140 -6.41 17.20 -4.29
N GLY A 141 -5.96 16.05 -4.79
CA GLY A 141 -5.47 15.90 -6.15
C GLY A 141 -6.53 16.19 -7.20
N GLU A 142 -7.75 15.65 -7.04
CA GLU A 142 -8.82 15.89 -8.01
C GLU A 142 -9.33 17.33 -7.95
N LEU A 143 -9.45 17.93 -6.75
CA LEU A 143 -9.81 19.35 -6.62
C LEU A 143 -8.80 20.27 -7.30
N LEU A 144 -7.50 20.03 -7.10
CA LEU A 144 -6.45 20.79 -7.77
C LEU A 144 -6.46 20.58 -9.28
N ARG A 145 -6.57 19.33 -9.73
CA ARG A 145 -6.65 19.01 -11.15
C ARG A 145 -7.83 19.70 -11.84
N ALA A 146 -9.00 19.69 -11.21
CA ALA A 146 -10.22 20.25 -11.78
C ALA A 146 -10.21 21.78 -11.83
N ASN A 147 -9.61 22.46 -10.85
CA ASN A 147 -9.67 23.92 -10.74
C ASN A 147 -8.40 24.64 -11.25
N VAL A 148 -7.24 23.97 -11.23
CA VAL A 148 -5.94 24.60 -11.55
C VAL A 148 -5.22 23.84 -12.67
N GLY A 149 -5.34 22.48 -12.69
CA GLY A 149 -4.70 21.63 -13.68
C GLY A 149 -3.71 20.62 -13.09
N TYR A 150 -3.06 19.87 -13.97
CA TYR A 150 -2.12 18.80 -13.59
C TYR A 150 -0.90 19.34 -12.84
N ASP A 151 -0.34 20.47 -13.27
CA ASP A 151 0.89 21.04 -12.68
C ASP A 151 0.73 21.37 -11.20
N ALA A 152 -0.45 21.80 -10.77
CA ALA A 152 -0.73 22.05 -9.35
C ALA A 152 -0.70 20.75 -8.53
N VAL A 153 -1.17 19.63 -9.09
CA VAL A 153 -1.08 18.31 -8.44
C VAL A 153 0.37 17.87 -8.34
N TRP A 154 1.14 18.04 -9.41
CA TRP A 154 2.56 17.67 -9.41
C TRP A 154 3.38 18.54 -8.46
N ALA A 155 3.12 19.84 -8.39
CA ALA A 155 3.73 20.75 -7.41
C ALA A 155 3.40 20.33 -5.97
N LEU A 156 2.14 19.96 -5.71
CA LEU A 156 1.73 19.45 -4.40
C LEU A 156 2.53 18.18 -4.03
N THR A 157 2.68 17.24 -4.98
CA THR A 157 3.44 15.99 -4.75
C THR A 157 4.93 16.24 -4.52
N ALA A 158 5.49 17.33 -5.02
CA ALA A 158 6.86 17.74 -4.75
C ALA A 158 7.02 18.41 -3.38
N VAL A 159 6.09 19.27 -2.99
CA VAL A 159 6.23 20.14 -1.79
C VAL A 159 5.86 19.40 -0.50
N LEU A 160 4.83 18.57 -0.50
CA LEU A 160 4.34 17.92 0.72
C LEU A 160 5.39 17.01 1.40
N PRO A 161 6.16 16.17 0.68
CA PRO A 161 7.21 15.37 1.31
C PRO A 161 8.30 16.25 1.97
N LEU A 162 8.64 17.39 1.38
CA LEU A 162 9.60 18.35 1.96
C LEU A 162 9.07 18.97 3.27
N ALA A 163 7.79 19.33 3.29
CA ALA A 163 7.13 19.80 4.51
C ALA A 163 7.14 18.70 5.60
N GLY A 164 6.87 17.46 5.23
CA GLY A 164 6.99 16.30 6.12
C GLY A 164 8.40 16.11 6.66
N ALA A 165 9.42 16.23 5.81
CA ALA A 165 10.83 16.17 6.21
C ALA A 165 11.20 17.31 7.17
N ALA A 166 10.74 18.54 6.91
CA ALA A 166 10.97 19.68 7.79
C ALA A 166 10.39 19.48 9.19
N ILE A 167 9.22 18.85 9.30
CA ILE A 167 8.63 18.44 10.59
C ILE A 167 9.50 17.37 11.25
N ALA A 168 9.91 16.34 10.51
CA ALA A 168 10.73 15.25 11.01
C ALA A 168 12.09 15.71 11.55
N MET A 169 12.72 16.70 10.89
CA MET A 169 13.99 17.28 11.35
C MET A 169 13.94 17.91 12.74
N ARG A 170 12.74 18.28 13.23
CA ARG A 170 12.56 18.87 14.58
C ARG A 170 12.31 17.81 15.67
N LEU A 171 12.15 16.55 15.30
CA LEU A 171 11.90 15.47 16.27
C LEU A 171 13.22 15.00 16.90
N PRO A 172 13.23 14.56 18.17
CA PRO A 172 14.39 13.94 18.75
C PRO A 172 14.75 12.65 18.01
N GLU A 173 16.04 12.43 17.78
CA GLU A 173 16.55 11.22 17.16
C GLU A 173 17.15 10.31 18.25
N PRO A 174 16.61 9.09 18.45
CA PRO A 174 17.25 8.12 19.33
C PRO A 174 18.63 7.78 18.78
N THR A 175 19.63 7.75 19.63
CA THR A 175 20.97 7.31 19.23
C THR A 175 20.87 5.86 18.76
N PRO A 176 21.42 5.52 17.58
CA PRO A 176 21.46 4.13 17.14
C PRO A 176 22.25 3.32 18.16
N GLU A 177 21.58 2.52 18.97
CA GLU A 177 22.24 1.53 19.80
C GLU A 177 22.77 0.47 18.85
N GLY A 178 24.06 0.46 18.59
CA GLY A 178 24.91 -0.55 17.90
C GLY A 178 24.28 -1.81 17.32
N ALA A 179 23.06 -1.70 16.80
CA ALA A 179 22.33 -2.81 16.21
C ALA A 179 23.12 -3.32 15.00
N GLN A 180 23.72 -4.48 15.16
CA GLN A 180 24.31 -5.19 14.01
C GLN A 180 23.16 -5.56 13.07
N PRO A 181 23.17 -5.06 11.82
CA PRO A 181 22.14 -5.43 10.87
C PRO A 181 22.20 -6.95 10.67
N GLY A 182 21.12 -7.62 11.01
CA GLY A 182 20.98 -9.04 10.77
C GLY A 182 21.15 -9.36 9.27
N PRO A 183 21.51 -10.61 8.90
CA PRO A 183 21.60 -10.99 7.50
C PRO A 183 20.25 -10.68 6.82
N LEU A 184 20.31 -10.22 5.56
CA LEU A 184 19.11 -10.09 4.70
C LEU A 184 18.46 -11.48 4.64
N ALA A 185 17.43 -11.68 5.44
CA ALA A 185 16.82 -13.00 5.55
C ALA A 185 16.10 -13.31 4.24
N LEU A 186 16.54 -14.38 3.59
CA LEU A 186 15.78 -15.06 2.55
C LEU A 186 14.36 -15.32 3.08
N LEU A 187 13.36 -15.07 2.26
CA LEU A 187 11.91 -15.19 2.51
C LEU A 187 11.59 -16.37 3.47
N PRO A 188 11.23 -16.11 4.74
CA PRO A 188 10.87 -17.19 5.66
C PRO A 188 9.65 -17.92 5.14
N ARG A 189 9.64 -19.25 5.22
CA ARG A 189 8.51 -20.08 4.75
C ARG A 189 7.16 -19.66 5.34
N ALA A 190 7.17 -19.14 6.57
CA ALA A 190 5.99 -18.59 7.24
C ALA A 190 5.36 -17.38 6.51
N ALA A 191 6.17 -16.60 5.80
CA ALA A 191 5.69 -15.42 5.06
C ALA A 191 5.13 -15.76 3.67
N HIS A 192 5.42 -16.95 3.09
CA HIS A 192 5.05 -17.23 1.70
C HIS A 192 3.53 -17.23 1.47
N ARG A 193 2.78 -18.03 2.20
CA ARG A 193 1.31 -18.11 2.01
C ARG A 193 0.59 -16.81 2.34
N PRO A 194 0.79 -16.23 3.54
CA PRO A 194 0.18 -14.94 3.85
C PRO A 194 0.66 -13.84 2.89
N GLY A 195 1.93 -13.87 2.47
CA GLY A 195 2.48 -12.92 1.50
C GLY A 195 1.82 -13.04 0.12
N ILE A 196 1.69 -14.26 -0.42
CA ILE A 196 1.00 -14.46 -1.71
C ILE A 196 -0.46 -14.00 -1.62
N ALA A 197 -1.16 -14.28 -0.52
CA ALA A 197 -2.51 -13.79 -0.29
C ALA A 197 -2.55 -12.25 -0.27
N LEU A 198 -1.58 -11.60 0.38
CA LEU A 198 -1.44 -10.15 0.38
C LEU A 198 -1.17 -9.60 -1.03
N ALA A 199 -0.28 -10.23 -1.80
CA ALA A 199 0.02 -9.81 -3.17
C ALA A 199 -1.22 -9.91 -4.08
N LEU A 200 -1.99 -11.00 -3.98
CA LEU A 200 -3.23 -11.18 -4.74
C LEU A 200 -4.26 -10.09 -4.42
N ALA A 201 -4.46 -9.76 -3.15
CA ALA A 201 -5.35 -8.69 -2.72
C ALA A 201 -4.89 -7.32 -3.27
N ASN A 202 -3.58 -7.05 -3.29
CA ASN A 202 -3.07 -5.79 -3.81
C ASN A 202 -3.22 -5.60 -5.32
N ILE A 203 -3.56 -6.64 -6.09
CA ILE A 203 -4.04 -6.50 -7.48
C ILE A 203 -5.33 -5.67 -7.49
N GLY A 204 -6.23 -5.86 -6.50
CA GLY A 204 -7.44 -5.06 -6.32
C GLY A 204 -7.15 -3.58 -6.08
N TYR A 205 -6.17 -3.29 -5.23
CA TYR A 205 -5.72 -1.91 -4.99
C TYR A 205 -5.14 -1.26 -6.27
N ALA A 206 -4.30 -1.99 -7.02
CA ALA A 206 -3.75 -1.50 -8.29
C ALA A 206 -4.84 -1.26 -9.35
N ALA A 207 -5.85 -2.14 -9.41
CA ALA A 207 -7.00 -1.98 -10.29
C ALA A 207 -7.81 -0.73 -9.94
N LEU A 208 -8.10 -0.49 -8.66
CA LEU A 208 -8.78 0.73 -8.22
C LEU A 208 -7.96 1.98 -8.53
N ALA A 209 -6.69 2.02 -8.14
CA ALA A 209 -5.84 3.17 -8.34
C ALA A 209 -5.63 3.54 -9.82
N GLY A 210 -5.52 2.53 -10.69
CA GLY A 210 -5.25 2.75 -12.11
C GLY A 210 -6.49 2.89 -12.99
N PHE A 211 -7.59 2.25 -12.63
CA PHE A 211 -8.65 2.02 -13.62
C PHE A 211 -10.07 2.41 -13.19
N VAL A 212 -10.34 2.71 -11.91
CA VAL A 212 -11.70 3.05 -11.48
C VAL A 212 -12.23 4.31 -12.15
N VAL A 213 -11.40 5.33 -12.31
CA VAL A 213 -11.76 6.58 -13.01
C VAL A 213 -12.07 6.31 -14.47
N LEU A 214 -11.19 5.55 -15.15
CA LEU A 214 -11.34 5.20 -16.56
C LEU A 214 -12.56 4.32 -16.79
N HIS A 215 -12.80 3.35 -15.90
CA HIS A 215 -13.95 2.44 -15.97
C HIS A 215 -15.28 3.17 -15.88
N LEU A 216 -15.44 4.08 -14.92
CA LEU A 216 -16.69 4.82 -14.77
C LEU A 216 -16.90 5.87 -15.86
N ASN A 217 -15.82 6.52 -16.31
CA ASN A 217 -15.89 7.47 -17.41
C ASN A 217 -16.28 6.77 -18.75
N ALA A 218 -15.75 5.58 -19.02
CA ALA A 218 -16.11 4.79 -20.20
C ALA A 218 -17.58 4.37 -20.21
N ARG A 219 -18.25 4.34 -19.05
CA ARG A 219 -19.69 4.08 -18.90
C ARG A 219 -20.53 5.34 -18.85
N GLY A 220 -19.94 6.52 -18.96
CA GLY A 220 -20.64 7.80 -18.85
C GLY A 220 -21.12 8.14 -17.43
N ILE A 221 -20.65 7.40 -16.39
CA ILE A 221 -21.09 7.61 -15.01
C ILE A 221 -20.35 8.79 -14.37
N GLY A 222 -19.05 8.93 -14.65
CA GLY A 222 -18.20 9.91 -13.96
C GLY A 222 -17.93 9.56 -12.50
N GLY A 223 -17.34 10.51 -11.75
CA GLY A 223 -17.15 10.39 -10.30
C GLY A 223 -16.14 9.31 -9.84
N GLY A 224 -15.30 8.79 -10.71
CA GLY A 224 -14.34 7.73 -10.36
C GLY A 224 -13.37 8.11 -9.23
N ALA A 225 -13.00 9.39 -9.11
CA ALA A 225 -12.17 9.86 -8.00
C ALA A 225 -12.90 9.74 -6.65
N SER A 226 -14.20 10.00 -6.59
CA SER A 226 -14.99 9.83 -5.36
C SER A 226 -15.10 8.36 -4.95
N VAL A 227 -15.09 7.43 -5.91
CA VAL A 227 -15.08 5.98 -5.63
C VAL A 227 -13.76 5.56 -4.98
N PHE A 228 -12.61 6.04 -5.51
CA PHE A 228 -11.32 5.80 -4.87
C PHE A 228 -11.23 6.44 -3.48
N THR A 229 -11.77 7.65 -3.32
CA THR A 229 -11.88 8.34 -2.02
C THR A 229 -12.74 7.55 -1.03
N ALA A 230 -13.89 7.02 -1.46
CA ALA A 230 -14.77 6.20 -0.61
C ALA A 230 -14.07 4.92 -0.15
N PHE A 231 -13.32 4.25 -1.03
CA PHE A 231 -12.46 3.13 -0.68
C PHE A 231 -11.46 3.52 0.42
N ALA A 232 -10.71 4.60 0.22
CA ALA A 232 -9.67 5.03 1.13
C ALA A 232 -10.23 5.47 2.50
N LEU A 233 -11.37 6.19 2.50
CA LEU A 233 -12.08 6.54 3.73
C LEU A 233 -12.62 5.31 4.47
N ALA A 234 -13.12 4.30 3.74
CA ALA A 234 -13.56 3.04 4.33
C ALA A 234 -12.39 2.28 4.96
N VAL A 235 -11.21 2.27 4.31
CA VAL A 235 -9.98 1.70 4.90
C VAL A 235 -9.62 2.42 6.19
N PHE A 236 -9.61 3.75 6.19
CA PHE A 236 -9.29 4.57 7.36
C PHE A 236 -10.27 4.34 8.50
N ALA A 237 -11.58 4.45 8.25
CA ALA A 237 -12.63 4.26 9.24
C ALA A 237 -12.62 2.83 9.83
N SER A 238 -12.45 1.82 8.97
CA SER A 238 -12.36 0.42 9.41
C SER A 238 -11.17 0.17 10.32
N ARG A 239 -10.02 0.80 10.08
CA ARG A 239 -8.86 0.71 10.98
C ARG A 239 -9.14 1.29 12.36
N LEU A 240 -9.93 2.36 12.44
CA LEU A 240 -10.33 2.92 13.73
C LEU A 240 -11.28 2.01 14.50
N VAL A 241 -12.27 1.44 13.81
CA VAL A 241 -13.39 0.71 14.46
C VAL A 241 -13.08 -0.78 14.63
N LEU A 242 -12.47 -1.41 13.60
CA LEU A 242 -12.30 -2.86 13.51
C LEU A 242 -10.89 -3.36 13.87
N SER A 243 -9.99 -2.49 14.36
CA SER A 243 -8.59 -2.84 14.64
C SER A 243 -8.41 -4.06 15.56
N ARG A 244 -9.36 -4.31 16.47
CA ARG A 244 -9.33 -5.44 17.41
C ARG A 244 -10.01 -6.72 16.90
N VAL A 245 -10.62 -6.69 15.71
CA VAL A 245 -11.35 -7.85 15.16
C VAL A 245 -10.42 -9.04 14.88
N PRO A 246 -9.22 -8.85 14.27
CA PRO A 246 -8.30 -9.96 14.04
C PRO A 246 -7.89 -10.71 15.31
N ASP A 247 -7.69 -9.96 16.42
CA ASP A 247 -7.32 -10.55 17.71
C ASP A 247 -8.47 -11.32 18.36
N ARG A 248 -9.71 -10.81 18.25
CA ARG A 248 -10.89 -11.39 18.88
C ARG A 248 -11.52 -12.55 18.09
N ALA A 249 -11.66 -12.40 16.78
CA ALA A 249 -12.31 -13.37 15.90
C ALA A 249 -11.34 -14.41 15.31
N GLY A 250 -10.03 -14.20 15.52
CA GLY A 250 -8.95 -15.02 14.98
C GLY A 250 -8.47 -14.56 13.60
N ALA A 251 -7.16 -14.48 13.46
CA ALA A 251 -6.47 -13.92 12.28
C ALA A 251 -6.91 -14.60 10.97
N ARG A 252 -6.94 -15.92 10.92
CA ARG A 252 -7.32 -16.68 9.72
C ARG A 252 -8.75 -16.40 9.28
N ARG A 253 -9.71 -16.46 10.21
CA ARG A 253 -11.13 -16.22 9.90
C ARG A 253 -11.33 -14.79 9.41
N THR A 254 -10.69 -13.82 10.06
CA THR A 254 -10.77 -12.41 9.67
C THR A 254 -10.15 -12.18 8.29
N ALA A 255 -8.98 -12.77 7.99
CA ALA A 255 -8.35 -12.66 6.67
C ALA A 255 -9.22 -13.27 5.56
N THR A 256 -9.85 -14.43 5.82
CA THR A 256 -10.76 -15.06 4.86
C THR A 256 -11.95 -14.17 4.55
N VAL A 257 -12.66 -13.69 5.59
CA VAL A 257 -13.81 -12.79 5.42
C VAL A 257 -13.40 -11.49 4.73
N ALA A 258 -12.24 -10.94 5.09
CA ALA A 258 -11.69 -9.72 4.50
C ALA A 258 -11.46 -9.88 2.98
N GLY A 259 -10.84 -10.97 2.56
CA GLY A 259 -10.64 -11.26 1.12
C GLY A 259 -11.95 -11.51 0.38
N LEU A 260 -12.95 -12.16 1.02
CA LEU A 260 -14.28 -12.32 0.43
C LEU A 260 -14.98 -10.96 0.23
N LEU A 261 -14.95 -10.08 1.23
CA LEU A 261 -15.52 -8.73 1.12
C LEU A 261 -14.82 -7.95 -0.01
N GLU A 262 -13.50 -8.00 -0.08
CA GLU A 262 -12.74 -7.34 -1.15
C GLU A 262 -13.15 -7.86 -2.53
N GLY A 263 -13.24 -9.19 -2.70
CA GLY A 263 -13.67 -9.82 -3.95
C GLY A 263 -15.08 -9.41 -4.35
N LEU A 264 -16.03 -9.44 -3.40
CA LEU A 264 -17.43 -9.04 -3.64
C LEU A 264 -17.55 -7.56 -4.02
N GLY A 265 -16.82 -6.68 -3.33
CA GLY A 265 -16.82 -5.26 -3.63
C GLY A 265 -16.24 -4.95 -5.02
N LEU A 266 -15.16 -5.63 -5.42
CA LEU A 266 -14.56 -5.51 -6.75
C LEU A 266 -15.51 -6.05 -7.83
N ALA A 267 -16.20 -7.17 -7.59
CA ALA A 267 -17.21 -7.70 -8.48
C ALA A 267 -18.37 -6.69 -8.68
N LEU A 268 -18.82 -6.04 -7.59
CA LEU A 268 -19.85 -5.01 -7.66
C LEU A 268 -19.39 -3.81 -8.48
N ILE A 269 -18.14 -3.36 -8.35
CA ILE A 269 -17.58 -2.30 -9.18
C ILE A 269 -17.54 -2.72 -10.65
N ALA A 270 -17.15 -3.97 -10.94
CA ALA A 270 -17.10 -4.49 -12.32
C ALA A 270 -18.43 -4.35 -13.05
N ILE A 271 -19.54 -4.58 -12.35
CA ILE A 271 -20.89 -4.55 -12.93
C ILE A 271 -21.66 -3.24 -12.65
N ALA A 272 -21.07 -2.28 -11.94
CA ALA A 272 -21.75 -1.05 -11.56
C ALA A 272 -22.20 -0.22 -12.78
N HIS A 273 -23.47 0.15 -12.82
CA HIS A 273 -24.07 1.01 -13.85
C HIS A 273 -24.50 2.38 -13.28
N SER A 274 -24.15 2.65 -12.02
CA SER A 274 -24.41 3.92 -11.33
C SER A 274 -23.32 4.23 -10.33
N LEU A 275 -23.14 5.53 -10.05
CA LEU A 275 -22.17 5.98 -9.05
C LEU A 275 -22.45 5.43 -7.64
N PRO A 276 -23.71 5.40 -7.13
CA PRO A 276 -23.97 4.78 -5.82
C PRO A 276 -23.58 3.32 -5.74
N ALA A 277 -23.80 2.50 -6.78
CA ALA A 277 -23.38 1.09 -6.80
C ALA A 277 -21.85 0.96 -6.73
N ALA A 278 -21.13 1.79 -7.48
CA ALA A 278 -19.66 1.81 -7.43
C ALA A 278 -19.12 2.26 -6.06
N LEU A 279 -19.75 3.26 -5.43
CA LEU A 279 -19.41 3.73 -4.09
C LEU A 279 -19.63 2.64 -3.03
N ILE A 280 -20.74 1.91 -3.09
CA ILE A 280 -21.01 0.77 -2.19
C ILE A 280 -19.92 -0.30 -2.39
N GLY A 281 -19.61 -0.65 -3.64
CA GLY A 281 -18.53 -1.57 -3.96
C GLY A 281 -17.20 -1.14 -3.35
N ALA A 282 -16.85 0.14 -3.50
CA ALA A 282 -15.61 0.70 -2.96
C ALA A 282 -15.54 0.66 -1.43
N VAL A 283 -16.64 0.95 -0.73
CA VAL A 283 -16.73 0.82 0.74
C VAL A 283 -16.51 -0.62 1.16
N VAL A 284 -17.16 -1.58 0.49
CA VAL A 284 -17.01 -3.02 0.79
C VAL A 284 -15.56 -3.48 0.56
N VAL A 285 -14.94 -3.07 -0.55
CA VAL A 285 -13.51 -3.31 -0.79
C VAL A 285 -12.66 -2.71 0.33
N GLY A 286 -12.90 -1.47 0.72
CA GLY A 286 -12.13 -0.77 1.74
C GLY A 286 -12.19 -1.44 3.11
N VAL A 287 -13.36 -1.93 3.52
CA VAL A 287 -13.52 -2.71 4.75
C VAL A 287 -12.70 -4.01 4.69
N GLY A 288 -12.82 -4.77 3.62
CA GLY A 288 -12.06 -6.01 3.41
C GLY A 288 -10.55 -5.75 3.41
N PHE A 289 -10.08 -4.87 2.54
CA PHE A 289 -8.67 -4.52 2.38
C PHE A 289 -8.04 -4.06 3.70
N SER A 290 -8.75 -3.25 4.49
CA SER A 290 -8.27 -2.75 5.77
C SER A 290 -7.90 -3.85 6.77
N MET A 291 -8.68 -4.93 6.81
CA MET A 291 -8.48 -6.03 7.76
C MET A 291 -7.50 -7.09 7.27
N LEU A 292 -7.25 -7.16 5.96
CA LEU A 292 -6.46 -8.23 5.36
C LEU A 292 -4.99 -8.19 5.84
N PHE A 293 -4.33 -7.02 5.70
CA PHE A 293 -2.92 -6.88 6.09
C PHE A 293 -2.67 -7.25 7.57
N PRO A 294 -3.37 -6.69 8.57
CA PRO A 294 -3.12 -7.02 9.97
C PRO A 294 -3.42 -8.49 10.29
N SER A 295 -4.46 -9.06 9.68
CA SER A 295 -4.81 -10.47 9.90
C SER A 295 -3.75 -11.43 9.33
N LEU A 296 -3.26 -11.19 8.11
CA LEU A 296 -2.19 -11.98 7.50
C LEU A 296 -0.87 -11.79 8.25
N ALA A 297 -0.57 -10.58 8.73
CA ALA A 297 0.60 -10.29 9.56
C ALA A 297 0.61 -11.10 10.86
N LEU A 298 -0.54 -11.20 11.55
CA LEU A 298 -0.69 -12.03 12.74
C LEU A 298 -0.45 -13.51 12.44
N MET A 299 -0.86 -14.01 11.26
CA MET A 299 -0.57 -15.39 10.84
C MET A 299 0.94 -15.61 10.67
N VAL A 300 1.67 -14.65 10.09
CA VAL A 300 3.12 -14.72 9.92
C VAL A 300 3.83 -14.73 11.29
N VAL A 301 3.47 -13.79 12.16
CA VAL A 301 4.08 -13.65 13.49
C VAL A 301 3.81 -14.87 14.37
N GLY A 302 2.64 -15.50 14.24
CA GLY A 302 2.29 -16.70 14.98
C GLY A 302 3.06 -17.96 14.58
N GLU A 303 3.70 -17.98 13.39
CA GLU A 303 4.48 -19.13 12.88
C GLU A 303 6.00 -18.99 13.09
N VAL A 304 6.49 -17.84 13.60
CA VAL A 304 7.93 -17.57 13.79
C VAL A 304 8.25 -17.26 15.25
N GLY A 305 9.47 -17.60 15.68
CA GLY A 305 10.00 -17.20 17.00
C GLY A 305 10.27 -15.70 17.07
N ASP A 306 10.38 -15.17 18.29
CA ASP A 306 10.58 -13.74 18.57
C ASP A 306 11.81 -13.15 17.86
N ASP A 307 12.88 -13.94 17.79
CA ASP A 307 14.15 -13.62 17.14
C ASP A 307 14.03 -13.35 15.63
N ARG A 308 13.00 -13.88 14.96
CA ARG A 308 12.80 -13.79 13.50
C ARG A 308 11.58 -12.99 13.08
N ARG A 309 10.81 -12.43 14.01
CA ARG A 309 9.60 -11.65 13.72
C ARG A 309 9.87 -10.47 12.79
N GLY A 310 10.95 -9.72 13.04
CA GLY A 310 11.29 -8.54 12.23
C GLY A 310 11.59 -8.90 10.77
N SER A 311 12.43 -9.92 10.53
CA SER A 311 12.77 -10.36 9.17
C SER A 311 11.57 -10.96 8.43
N ALA A 312 10.72 -11.72 9.13
CA ALA A 312 9.51 -12.30 8.56
C ALA A 312 8.48 -11.23 8.16
N MET A 313 8.32 -10.19 8.98
CA MET A 313 7.44 -9.06 8.69
C MET A 313 7.97 -8.19 7.55
N GLY A 314 9.29 -7.98 7.47
CA GLY A 314 9.91 -7.29 6.33
C GLY A 314 9.67 -8.03 5.01
N ALA A 315 9.90 -9.34 5.01
CA ALA A 315 9.63 -10.19 3.85
C ALA A 315 8.13 -10.23 3.48
N PHE A 316 7.25 -10.32 4.47
CA PHE A 316 5.81 -10.26 4.27
C PHE A 316 5.36 -8.93 3.66
N SER A 317 5.88 -7.80 4.16
CA SER A 317 5.52 -6.47 3.64
C SER A 317 5.94 -6.25 2.19
N ALA A 318 7.02 -6.90 1.73
CA ALA A 318 7.45 -6.82 0.34
C ALA A 318 6.40 -7.39 -0.64
N PHE A 319 5.57 -8.35 -0.21
CA PHE A 319 4.48 -8.86 -1.03
C PHE A 319 3.38 -7.83 -1.31
N PHE A 320 3.22 -6.83 -0.44
CA PHE A 320 2.33 -5.70 -0.72
C PHE A 320 2.79 -4.97 -2.00
N ASP A 321 4.05 -4.58 -2.03
CA ASP A 321 4.61 -3.86 -3.18
C ASP A 321 4.66 -4.75 -4.43
N ILE A 322 5.00 -6.04 -4.30
CA ILE A 322 4.96 -7.01 -5.40
C ILE A 322 3.56 -7.09 -6.00
N GLY A 323 2.52 -7.16 -5.14
CA GLY A 323 1.13 -7.21 -5.59
C GLY A 323 0.71 -5.98 -6.37
N VAL A 324 1.09 -4.78 -5.92
CA VAL A 324 0.81 -3.53 -6.65
C VAL A 324 1.65 -3.44 -7.93
N GLY A 325 2.95 -3.80 -7.85
CA GLY A 325 3.88 -3.74 -8.97
C GLY A 325 3.51 -4.64 -10.14
N LEU A 326 3.04 -5.86 -9.86
CA LEU A 326 2.54 -6.79 -10.87
C LEU A 326 1.07 -6.49 -11.23
N GLY A 327 0.27 -6.08 -10.24
CA GLY A 327 -1.16 -5.78 -10.42
C GLY A 327 -1.41 -4.66 -11.42
N GLY A 328 -0.59 -3.61 -11.42
CA GLY A 328 -0.69 -2.51 -12.39
C GLY A 328 -0.58 -2.98 -13.84
N PRO A 329 0.55 -3.56 -14.27
CA PRO A 329 0.71 -4.09 -15.63
C PRO A 329 -0.32 -5.15 -16.01
N LEU A 330 -0.68 -6.07 -15.09
CA LEU A 330 -1.74 -7.07 -15.32
C LEU A 330 -3.09 -6.41 -15.57
N ALA A 331 -3.47 -5.42 -14.77
CA ALA A 331 -4.69 -4.65 -14.96
C ALA A 331 -4.68 -3.89 -16.29
N GLY A 332 -3.55 -3.27 -16.64
CA GLY A 332 -3.39 -2.56 -17.92
C GLY A 332 -3.49 -3.47 -19.13
N ALA A 333 -2.85 -4.65 -19.11
CA ALA A 333 -2.96 -5.66 -20.14
C ALA A 333 -4.42 -6.17 -20.28
N THR A 334 -5.07 -6.43 -19.14
CA THR A 334 -6.47 -6.88 -19.12
C THR A 334 -7.40 -5.79 -19.68
N ALA A 335 -7.18 -4.52 -19.32
CA ALA A 335 -7.94 -3.40 -19.86
C ALA A 335 -7.81 -3.30 -21.39
N SER A 336 -6.60 -3.45 -21.91
CA SER A 336 -6.31 -3.40 -23.36
C SER A 336 -6.93 -4.56 -24.13
N LEU A 337 -7.01 -5.76 -23.55
CA LEU A 337 -7.49 -6.97 -24.22
C LEU A 337 -9.00 -7.21 -24.07
N ALA A 338 -9.55 -6.90 -22.90
CA ALA A 338 -10.92 -7.29 -22.53
C ALA A 338 -11.75 -6.13 -21.93
N GLY A 339 -11.19 -4.92 -21.89
CA GLY A 339 -11.85 -3.72 -21.39
C GLY A 339 -11.84 -3.58 -19.86
N TYR A 340 -12.28 -2.43 -19.38
CA TYR A 340 -12.22 -2.07 -17.95
C TYR A 340 -13.03 -2.97 -17.02
N PRO A 341 -14.22 -3.49 -17.36
CA PRO A 341 -14.93 -4.43 -16.49
C PRO A 341 -14.11 -5.68 -16.14
N ALA A 342 -13.36 -6.20 -17.14
CA ALA A 342 -12.53 -7.39 -16.96
C ALA A 342 -11.39 -7.16 -15.94
N VAL A 343 -10.88 -5.93 -15.82
CA VAL A 343 -9.88 -5.56 -14.80
C VAL A 343 -10.40 -5.83 -13.40
N PHE A 344 -11.64 -5.41 -13.11
CA PHE A 344 -12.26 -5.60 -11.80
C PHE A 344 -12.70 -7.03 -11.56
N VAL A 345 -13.08 -7.78 -12.62
CA VAL A 345 -13.31 -9.23 -12.54
C VAL A 345 -12.02 -9.96 -12.20
N LEU A 346 -10.91 -9.67 -12.87
CA LEU A 346 -9.60 -10.25 -12.56
C LEU A 346 -9.19 -9.97 -11.11
N ALA A 347 -9.33 -8.71 -10.69
CA ALA A 347 -9.03 -8.29 -9.32
C ALA A 347 -9.92 -8.99 -8.28
N SER A 348 -11.21 -9.17 -8.58
CA SER A 348 -12.16 -9.92 -7.75
C SER A 348 -11.74 -11.39 -7.59
N VAL A 349 -11.38 -12.04 -8.69
CA VAL A 349 -10.88 -13.44 -8.67
C VAL A 349 -9.60 -13.54 -7.85
N ALA A 350 -8.68 -12.59 -7.99
CA ALA A 350 -7.45 -12.55 -7.19
C ALA A 350 -7.75 -12.38 -5.69
N ALA A 351 -8.70 -11.51 -5.31
CA ALA A 351 -9.11 -11.33 -3.92
C ALA A 351 -9.80 -12.59 -3.34
N PHE A 352 -10.62 -13.31 -4.12
CA PHE A 352 -11.14 -14.61 -3.72
C PHE A 352 -10.03 -15.65 -3.58
N GLY A 353 -9.00 -15.60 -4.44
CA GLY A 353 -7.79 -16.41 -4.30
C GLY A 353 -7.04 -16.11 -2.99
N ALA A 354 -6.94 -14.84 -2.61
CA ALA A 354 -6.38 -14.43 -1.32
C ALA A 354 -7.18 -14.99 -0.14
N ALA A 355 -8.52 -14.90 -0.21
CA ALA A 355 -9.40 -15.49 0.80
C ALA A 355 -9.24 -17.02 0.92
N ALA A 356 -9.16 -17.71 -0.20
CA ALA A 356 -8.96 -19.17 -0.24
C ALA A 356 -7.61 -19.56 0.38
N LEU A 357 -6.53 -18.84 0.04
CA LEU A 357 -5.21 -19.06 0.65
C LEU A 357 -5.22 -18.80 2.16
N ALA A 358 -5.92 -17.76 2.60
CA ALA A 358 -6.03 -17.44 4.03
C ALA A 358 -6.83 -18.51 4.79
N ALA A 359 -7.87 -19.11 4.17
CA ALA A 359 -8.72 -20.14 4.78
C ALA A 359 -7.98 -21.47 5.04
N LEU A 360 -6.95 -21.79 4.25
CA LEU A 360 -6.22 -23.05 4.40
C LEU A 360 -5.59 -23.16 5.80
N PRO A 361 -5.60 -24.35 6.44
CA PRO A 361 -5.00 -24.55 7.76
C PRO A 361 -3.49 -24.22 7.73
N GLY A 362 -3.01 -23.48 8.73
CA GLY A 362 -1.57 -23.27 8.94
C GLY A 362 -0.85 -24.60 9.16
N ARG A 363 0.41 -24.66 8.80
CA ARG A 363 1.29 -25.77 9.22
C ARG A 363 1.64 -25.52 10.69
N GLY A 364 0.68 -25.79 11.59
CA GLY A 364 0.85 -25.55 13.02
C GLY A 364 1.98 -26.39 13.63
N PRO A 365 2.48 -26.01 14.81
CA PRO A 365 3.47 -26.76 15.59
C PRO A 365 2.94 -28.10 16.18
N ALA A 366 1.77 -28.56 15.74
CA ALA A 366 1.08 -29.76 16.28
C ALA A 366 1.84 -31.08 16.09
N LEU A 367 3.02 -31.09 15.45
CA LEU A 367 3.83 -32.31 15.26
C LEU A 367 5.07 -32.41 16.18
N ARG A 368 5.28 -31.46 17.09
CA ARG A 368 6.43 -31.55 18.04
C ARG A 368 6.08 -32.16 19.38
N ILE A 369 4.78 -32.30 19.73
CA ILE A 369 4.37 -32.93 21.00
C ILE A 369 4.37 -34.47 20.88
N ALA A 370 4.10 -35.03 19.70
CA ALA A 370 4.10 -36.48 19.50
C ALA A 370 5.51 -37.11 19.42
N ALA A 371 6.54 -36.35 18.99
CA ALA A 371 7.92 -36.86 18.88
C ALA A 371 8.71 -36.79 20.19
N GLY A 372 8.21 -36.08 21.21
CA GLY A 372 8.82 -35.99 22.55
C GLY A 372 8.29 -37.02 23.55
N ALA A 373 7.17 -37.67 23.27
CA ALA A 373 6.55 -38.65 24.16
C ALA A 373 7.03 -40.10 23.94
N GLU A 374 7.79 -40.36 22.87
CA GLU A 374 8.35 -41.69 22.58
C GLU A 374 9.84 -41.87 22.98
N ARG A 375 10.41 -40.88 23.69
CA ARG A 375 11.77 -40.97 24.24
C ARG A 375 11.82 -40.58 25.72
N GLY A 376 10.93 -41.10 26.50
CA GLY A 376 10.95 -41.06 27.96
C GLY A 376 10.83 -42.46 28.53
#